data_a1c4a6c02c3ef4cfe3e469a40daf0dca
#
_entry.id   a1c4a6c02c3ef4cfe3e469a40daf0dca
#
_cell.length_a   1.000
_cell.length_b   1.000
_cell.length_c   1.000
_cell.angle_alpha   90.00
_cell.angle_beta   90.00
_cell.angle_gamma   90.00
#
_symmetry.space_group_name_H-M   'P 1'
#
loop_
_entity.id
_entity.type
_entity.pdbx_description
1 polymer ?
#
loop_
_entity_poly.entity_id
_entity_poly.type
_entity_poly.pdbx_seq_one_letter_code
_entity_poly.pdbx_strand_id
1 'polypeptide(L)'
;MNLAASVLLVSACAVGSVTSENNTKTTFQTSRGWMPEIDNRADAVMVYGVGGNPSDKGRGKKTLEERIASWKERGYKVDFMTGIAWGEYQDYFTGEWDGKWHLDEGQVNAKGDTIWHGHMVPYIVPTENYLEYFKERHIKRVIDAGITSIYLEEPEFWARSGYSEAFKREWKEYYGTDWRPQDESPEATYMSGKLKYHLYYRALDEAFTYAKEYGRSKGLDVKCYVPTHSLLNYSQWKIVSPEASLASLPCVDGYIAQVWTGTSREPDYFDGICKERVFETAFLEYGCMASMTAPTGRKVWFLTDPIEDWPRDWEDYRRNYQATFTAQLLYPQINSYEIMPWPERIYTGLYNKSKDSDEKIHIPSDYATMMQIMVNALQNMPLAETQVSGTHGINVLMGNSLMFQRFPEHEGYDDPQLSNFYGMAMPLLKTGVPVGIVHLENLGFEKALKDTKVLIMTYSNMKPLDSKAHAYIAEWVKAGGNLIYAGRDDDPFQTVSEWWNKDGNNYASPSDHLFSLMDISSAPSAGDYKFGKGKVRIIRQDPKEFVLEKNGAEPLIDAVEELCGGNIEKKNSFLLERGMYLLAAVLDES
;
A
#
# COMPACT_ATOMS: atom_id res chain seq x y z
N MET A 1 56.95 31.90 -50.00
CA MET A 1 55.65 31.36 -50.39
C MET A 1 55.39 30.12 -49.54
N ASN A 2 54.70 30.31 -48.47
CA ASN A 2 54.34 29.22 -47.56
C ASN A 2 52.81 29.04 -47.64
N LEU A 3 52.38 27.87 -48.15
CA LEU A 3 50.98 27.43 -48.05
C LEU A 3 50.76 26.84 -46.67
N ALA A 4 49.86 27.42 -45.94
CA ALA A 4 49.32 26.84 -44.72
C ALA A 4 48.10 25.97 -45.06
N ALA A 5 48.18 24.69 -44.74
CA ALA A 5 47.05 23.77 -44.84
C ALA A 5 46.23 23.84 -43.58
N SER A 6 44.97 24.27 -43.69
CA SER A 6 44.01 24.25 -42.59
C SER A 6 43.35 22.86 -42.49
N VAL A 7 43.58 22.17 -41.38
CA VAL A 7 42.88 20.93 -41.04
C VAL A 7 41.59 21.30 -40.32
N LEU A 8 40.45 21.03 -40.94
CA LEU A 8 39.14 21.07 -40.27
C LEU A 8 38.97 19.80 -39.43
N LEU A 9 39.00 19.97 -38.11
CA LEU A 9 38.51 18.94 -37.16
C LEU A 9 36.98 19.01 -37.11
N VAL A 10 36.33 18.02 -37.70
CA VAL A 10 34.91 17.79 -37.48
C VAL A 10 34.76 17.03 -36.14
N SER A 11 34.37 17.78 -35.13
CA SER A 11 33.99 17.19 -33.83
C SER A 11 32.63 16.52 -34.00
N ALA A 12 32.61 15.18 -34.02
CA ALA A 12 31.38 14.41 -33.92
C ALA A 12 30.86 14.53 -32.46
N CYS A 13 29.87 15.37 -32.26
CA CYS A 13 29.08 15.33 -31.04
C CYS A 13 28.37 13.98 -30.97
N ALA A 14 28.88 13.10 -30.13
CA ALA A 14 28.10 11.94 -29.68
C ALA A 14 26.89 12.50 -28.93
N VAL A 15 25.72 12.36 -29.55
CA VAL A 15 24.45 12.56 -28.87
C VAL A 15 24.33 11.39 -27.87
N GLY A 16 24.81 11.63 -26.66
CA GLY A 16 24.50 10.75 -25.53
C GLY A 16 22.99 10.68 -25.40
N SER A 17 22.45 9.49 -25.51
CA SER A 17 21.07 9.24 -25.13
C SER A 17 20.94 9.63 -23.66
N VAL A 18 20.36 10.79 -23.40
CA VAL A 18 19.86 11.15 -22.08
C VAL A 18 18.75 10.14 -21.81
N THR A 19 19.03 9.16 -20.96
CA THR A 19 17.99 8.36 -20.34
C THR A 19 17.12 9.35 -19.59
N SER A 20 15.93 9.63 -20.12
CA SER A 20 14.96 10.47 -19.44
C SER A 20 14.57 9.71 -18.17
N GLU A 21 15.13 10.09 -17.02
CA GLU A 21 14.54 9.75 -15.74
C GLU A 21 13.05 10.08 -15.86
N ASN A 22 12.22 9.16 -15.38
CA ASN A 22 10.77 9.32 -15.45
C ASN A 22 10.34 10.49 -14.55
N ASN A 23 10.43 11.71 -15.10
CA ASN A 23 10.22 12.97 -14.38
C ASN A 23 8.74 13.32 -14.25
N THR A 24 7.84 12.34 -14.45
CA THR A 24 6.40 12.49 -14.28
C THR A 24 6.11 12.84 -12.83
N LYS A 25 5.63 14.05 -12.60
CA LYS A 25 5.25 14.54 -11.26
C LYS A 25 3.77 14.28 -11.00
N THR A 26 2.92 14.50 -12.00
CA THR A 26 1.47 14.33 -11.90
C THR A 26 0.95 13.36 -12.95
N THR A 27 0.01 12.54 -12.54
CA THR A 27 -0.68 11.57 -13.40
C THR A 27 -2.15 11.43 -13.00
N PHE A 28 -2.96 10.80 -13.81
CA PHE A 28 -4.32 10.35 -13.47
C PHE A 28 -4.72 9.18 -14.35
N GLN A 29 -5.75 8.45 -13.94
CA GLN A 29 -6.26 7.30 -14.67
C GLN A 29 -7.63 7.56 -15.28
N THR A 30 -7.88 6.98 -16.46
CA THR A 30 -9.17 6.98 -17.12
C THR A 30 -9.30 5.83 -18.12
N SER A 31 -10.48 5.25 -18.26
CA SER A 31 -10.76 4.27 -19.31
C SER A 31 -11.13 4.91 -20.66
N ARG A 32 -11.19 6.24 -20.74
CA ARG A 32 -11.65 6.97 -21.91
C ARG A 32 -10.49 7.50 -22.76
N GLY A 33 -10.75 7.78 -24.03
CA GLY A 33 -9.93 8.67 -24.84
C GLY A 33 -10.10 10.12 -24.37
N TRP A 34 -9.24 11.01 -24.85
CA TRP A 34 -9.30 12.43 -24.47
C TRP A 34 -10.69 13.04 -24.70
N MET A 35 -11.13 13.80 -23.71
CA MET A 35 -12.33 14.62 -23.69
C MET A 35 -12.03 15.89 -22.87
N PRO A 36 -12.56 17.07 -23.28
CA PRO A 36 -12.27 18.31 -22.55
C PRO A 36 -12.74 18.32 -21.10
N GLU A 37 -13.80 17.56 -20.78
CA GLU A 37 -14.39 17.48 -19.44
C GLU A 37 -13.48 16.76 -18.44
N ILE A 38 -12.56 15.92 -18.91
CA ILE A 38 -11.67 15.11 -18.06
C ILE A 38 -10.19 15.48 -18.22
N ASP A 39 -9.90 16.60 -18.87
CA ASP A 39 -8.54 17.10 -19.09
C ASP A 39 -8.00 17.80 -17.83
N ASN A 40 -7.27 17.09 -17.01
CA ASN A 40 -6.68 17.58 -15.76
C ASN A 40 -5.34 18.30 -15.94
N ARG A 41 -4.80 18.37 -17.16
CA ARG A 41 -3.48 18.95 -17.47
C ARG A 41 -2.33 18.36 -16.66
N ALA A 42 -2.42 17.07 -16.32
CA ALA A 42 -1.33 16.34 -15.69
C ALA A 42 -0.18 16.08 -16.69
N ASP A 43 1.00 15.70 -16.20
CA ASP A 43 2.14 15.32 -17.05
C ASP A 43 1.88 14.02 -17.81
N ALA A 44 1.15 13.10 -17.20
CA ALA A 44 0.83 11.80 -17.79
C ALA A 44 -0.63 11.41 -17.56
N VAL A 45 -1.11 10.49 -18.39
CA VAL A 45 -2.39 9.81 -18.23
C VAL A 45 -2.17 8.30 -18.32
N MET A 46 -2.73 7.57 -17.38
CA MET A 46 -2.79 6.11 -17.40
C MET A 46 -4.10 5.68 -18.08
N VAL A 47 -4.00 5.14 -19.29
CA VAL A 47 -5.15 4.56 -19.99
C VAL A 47 -5.47 3.21 -19.37
N TYR A 48 -6.68 3.08 -18.80
CA TYR A 48 -7.07 1.91 -18.04
C TYR A 48 -7.63 0.80 -18.91
N GLY A 49 -7.12 -0.43 -18.70
CA GLY A 49 -7.57 -1.65 -19.36
C GLY A 49 -7.30 -1.70 -20.87
N VAL A 50 -7.12 -2.90 -21.41
CA VAL A 50 -6.87 -3.08 -22.85
C VAL A 50 -8.11 -2.88 -23.69
N GLY A 51 -9.30 -2.91 -23.09
CA GLY A 51 -10.56 -2.99 -23.78
C GLY A 51 -10.61 -4.24 -24.67
N GLY A 52 -11.71 -4.80 -24.91
CA GLY A 52 -11.65 -5.89 -25.85
C GLY A 52 -12.67 -6.97 -25.70
N ASN A 53 -13.57 -6.80 -24.79
CA ASN A 53 -14.80 -7.54 -24.86
C ASN A 53 -15.78 -6.74 -25.76
N PRO A 54 -16.31 -7.34 -26.83
CA PRO A 54 -17.35 -6.72 -27.65
C PRO A 54 -18.59 -6.28 -26.86
N SER A 55 -18.78 -6.84 -25.66
CA SER A 55 -19.85 -6.44 -24.73
C SER A 55 -19.54 -5.16 -23.96
N ASP A 56 -18.32 -4.63 -24.00
CA ASP A 56 -17.92 -3.41 -23.30
C ASP A 56 -18.42 -2.14 -24.03
N LYS A 57 -19.70 -2.13 -24.28
CA LYS A 57 -20.42 -1.03 -24.95
C LYS A 57 -20.46 0.27 -24.14
N GLY A 58 -20.03 0.23 -22.89
CA GLY A 58 -20.09 1.38 -21.96
C GLY A 58 -18.93 2.35 -22.06
N ARG A 59 -17.77 1.92 -22.57
CA ARG A 59 -16.53 2.71 -22.56
C ARG A 59 -16.23 3.47 -23.87
N GLY A 60 -17.26 3.74 -24.64
CA GLY A 60 -17.13 4.39 -25.95
C GLY A 60 -16.24 3.58 -26.88
N LYS A 61 -16.74 3.07 -27.93
CA LYS A 61 -16.23 2.16 -28.98
C LYS A 61 -14.75 2.32 -29.46
N LYS A 62 -13.86 2.94 -28.65
CA LYS A 62 -12.45 3.16 -29.02
C LYS A 62 -11.57 2.01 -28.53
N THR A 63 -10.70 1.54 -29.41
CA THR A 63 -9.66 0.56 -29.06
C THR A 63 -8.63 1.17 -28.09
N LEU A 64 -7.79 0.33 -27.49
CA LEU A 64 -6.66 0.79 -26.67
C LEU A 64 -5.78 1.78 -27.46
N GLU A 65 -5.45 1.41 -28.69
CA GLU A 65 -4.56 2.20 -29.57
C GLU A 65 -5.17 3.56 -29.92
N GLU A 66 -6.49 3.61 -30.17
CA GLU A 66 -7.20 4.88 -30.42
C GLU A 66 -7.28 5.77 -29.17
N ARG A 67 -7.43 5.16 -27.98
CA ARG A 67 -7.39 5.90 -26.71
C ARG A 67 -6.01 6.48 -26.46
N ILE A 68 -4.96 5.68 -26.63
CA ILE A 68 -3.56 6.12 -26.52
C ILE A 68 -3.27 7.26 -27.51
N ALA A 69 -3.65 7.10 -28.77
CA ALA A 69 -3.42 8.12 -29.80
C ALA A 69 -4.10 9.45 -29.44
N SER A 70 -5.37 9.40 -28.99
CA SER A 70 -6.13 10.61 -28.68
C SER A 70 -5.54 11.44 -27.54
N TRP A 71 -4.87 10.80 -26.56
CA TRP A 71 -4.16 11.49 -25.49
C TRP A 71 -2.78 11.99 -25.95
N LYS A 72 -2.04 11.18 -26.74
CA LYS A 72 -0.74 11.60 -27.32
C LYS A 72 -0.87 12.84 -28.22
N GLU A 73 -1.95 12.94 -28.98
CA GLU A 73 -2.25 14.12 -29.83
C GLU A 73 -2.44 15.42 -29.03
N ARG A 74 -2.72 15.31 -27.73
CA ARG A 74 -2.84 16.44 -26.80
C ARG A 74 -1.54 16.74 -26.03
N GLY A 75 -0.48 16.02 -26.34
CA GLY A 75 0.83 16.22 -25.71
C GLY A 75 1.05 15.49 -24.40
N TYR A 76 0.13 14.60 -24.01
CA TYR A 76 0.29 13.79 -22.81
C TYR A 76 1.34 12.69 -23.00
N LYS A 77 2.13 12.43 -21.96
CA LYS A 77 2.75 11.13 -21.78
C LYS A 77 1.64 10.12 -21.48
N VAL A 78 1.59 9.03 -22.23
CA VAL A 78 0.55 8.01 -22.06
C VAL A 78 1.17 6.76 -21.48
N ASP A 79 0.69 6.38 -20.32
CA ASP A 79 1.03 5.18 -19.58
C ASP A 79 -0.17 4.22 -19.60
N PHE A 80 -0.03 3.02 -19.08
CA PHE A 80 -1.09 2.00 -19.03
C PHE A 80 -1.30 1.51 -17.60
N MET A 81 -2.57 1.26 -17.25
CA MET A 81 -2.95 0.69 -15.96
C MET A 81 -4.02 -0.38 -16.10
N THR A 82 -3.96 -1.40 -15.27
CA THR A 82 -5.02 -2.40 -15.09
C THR A 82 -4.84 -3.14 -13.77
N GLY A 83 -5.89 -3.75 -13.23
CA GLY A 83 -5.78 -4.62 -12.07
C GLY A 83 -5.02 -5.91 -12.37
N ILE A 84 -4.30 -6.45 -11.40
CA ILE A 84 -3.69 -7.79 -11.48
C ILE A 84 -4.61 -8.85 -10.90
N ALA A 85 -5.45 -8.49 -9.95
CA ALA A 85 -6.39 -9.39 -9.29
C ALA A 85 -7.78 -9.42 -9.95
N TRP A 86 -8.08 -8.42 -10.74
CA TRP A 86 -9.35 -8.21 -11.43
C TRP A 86 -9.14 -7.28 -12.63
N GLY A 87 -10.07 -7.25 -13.57
CA GLY A 87 -9.95 -6.41 -14.75
C GLY A 87 -10.89 -6.83 -15.87
N GLU A 88 -10.58 -6.46 -17.10
CA GLU A 88 -11.37 -6.79 -18.29
C GLU A 88 -10.94 -8.16 -18.86
N TYR A 89 -11.15 -9.23 -18.09
CA TYR A 89 -10.68 -10.58 -18.36
C TYR A 89 -11.81 -11.55 -18.76
N GLN A 90 -12.96 -11.04 -19.22
CA GLN A 90 -14.10 -11.87 -19.60
C GLN A 90 -13.76 -12.91 -20.66
N ASP A 91 -12.93 -12.55 -21.64
CA ASP A 91 -12.47 -13.43 -22.71
C ASP A 91 -11.68 -14.64 -22.16
N TYR A 92 -10.93 -14.46 -21.09
CA TYR A 92 -10.25 -15.56 -20.39
C TYR A 92 -11.26 -16.47 -19.69
N PHE A 93 -12.11 -15.89 -18.86
CA PHE A 93 -13.05 -16.67 -18.05
C PHE A 93 -14.11 -17.40 -18.88
N THR A 94 -14.52 -16.84 -20.02
CA THR A 94 -15.58 -17.40 -20.89
C THR A 94 -15.05 -18.28 -22.02
N GLY A 95 -13.74 -18.50 -22.08
CA GLY A 95 -13.11 -19.39 -23.05
C GLY A 95 -12.93 -18.80 -24.45
N GLU A 96 -13.07 -17.51 -24.63
CA GLU A 96 -12.78 -16.84 -25.91
C GLU A 96 -11.28 -16.80 -26.21
N TRP A 97 -10.44 -16.89 -25.19
CA TRP A 97 -9.00 -16.85 -25.31
C TRP A 97 -8.40 -18.14 -25.90
N ASP A 98 -8.70 -19.28 -25.29
CA ASP A 98 -8.06 -20.58 -25.62
C ASP A 98 -9.07 -21.73 -25.82
N GLY A 99 -10.36 -21.44 -25.81
CA GLY A 99 -11.44 -22.42 -25.95
C GLY A 99 -11.82 -23.11 -24.63
N LYS A 100 -11.26 -22.70 -23.49
CA LYS A 100 -11.54 -23.28 -22.17
C LYS A 100 -12.12 -22.24 -21.22
N TRP A 101 -13.08 -22.65 -20.42
CA TRP A 101 -13.61 -21.84 -19.34
C TRP A 101 -12.66 -21.91 -18.14
N HIS A 102 -12.29 -20.74 -17.60
CA HIS A 102 -11.38 -20.61 -16.47
C HIS A 102 -12.04 -20.07 -15.19
N LEU A 103 -13.35 -20.22 -15.04
CA LEU A 103 -14.08 -19.76 -13.84
C LEU A 103 -13.64 -20.49 -12.56
N ASP A 104 -13.03 -21.68 -12.69
CA ASP A 104 -12.42 -22.41 -11.58
C ASP A 104 -11.16 -21.73 -11.01
N GLU A 105 -10.58 -20.78 -11.73
CA GLU A 105 -9.45 -19.95 -11.27
C GLU A 105 -9.93 -18.67 -10.55
N GLY A 106 -11.22 -18.45 -10.43
CA GLY A 106 -11.77 -17.39 -9.59
C GLY A 106 -11.58 -17.68 -8.09
N GLN A 107 -11.49 -16.61 -7.30
CA GLN A 107 -11.48 -16.73 -5.85
C GLN A 107 -12.86 -17.16 -5.36
N VAL A 108 -12.92 -18.22 -4.54
CA VAL A 108 -14.15 -18.83 -4.04
C VAL A 108 -14.12 -18.91 -2.51
N ASN A 109 -15.25 -18.57 -1.87
CA ASN A 109 -15.41 -18.63 -0.41
C ASN A 109 -15.77 -20.04 0.08
N ALA A 110 -15.90 -20.22 1.41
CA ALA A 110 -16.22 -21.50 2.05
C ALA A 110 -17.61 -22.07 1.68
N LYS A 111 -18.52 -21.24 1.15
CA LYS A 111 -19.85 -21.68 0.69
C LYS A 111 -19.86 -22.12 -0.77
N GLY A 112 -18.73 -22.00 -1.47
CA GLY A 112 -18.63 -22.26 -2.90
C GLY A 112 -19.02 -21.05 -3.76
N ASP A 113 -19.26 -19.86 -3.19
CA ASP A 113 -19.61 -18.68 -3.96
C ASP A 113 -18.34 -18.03 -4.52
N THR A 114 -18.38 -17.68 -5.80
CA THR A 114 -17.35 -16.89 -6.45
C THR A 114 -17.36 -15.45 -5.92
N ILE A 115 -16.20 -14.89 -5.67
CA ILE A 115 -16.04 -13.49 -5.26
C ILE A 115 -15.88 -12.64 -6.51
N TRP A 116 -16.91 -11.88 -6.83
CA TRP A 116 -16.99 -11.06 -8.04
C TRP A 116 -16.50 -9.63 -7.77
N HIS A 117 -15.64 -9.13 -8.64
CA HIS A 117 -15.35 -7.70 -8.75
C HIS A 117 -16.40 -6.99 -9.61
N GLY A 118 -16.80 -7.63 -10.71
CA GLY A 118 -17.78 -7.12 -11.65
C GLY A 118 -18.50 -8.23 -12.43
N HIS A 119 -19.31 -7.85 -13.39
CA HIS A 119 -20.06 -8.83 -14.19
C HIS A 119 -19.11 -9.74 -14.97
N MET A 120 -19.17 -11.05 -14.68
CA MET A 120 -18.28 -12.09 -15.25
C MET A 120 -16.78 -11.80 -15.08
N VAL A 121 -16.42 -11.07 -14.04
CA VAL A 121 -15.03 -10.83 -13.61
C VAL A 121 -14.91 -11.22 -12.16
N PRO A 122 -14.51 -12.46 -11.85
CA PRO A 122 -14.14 -12.83 -10.49
C PRO A 122 -12.77 -12.21 -10.11
N TYR A 123 -12.52 -12.02 -8.82
CA TYR A 123 -11.15 -11.92 -8.36
C TYR A 123 -10.42 -13.21 -8.68
N ILE A 124 -9.19 -13.12 -9.19
CA ILE A 124 -8.45 -14.28 -9.73
C ILE A 124 -7.56 -14.93 -8.67
N VAL A 125 -7.39 -16.24 -8.76
CA VAL A 125 -6.22 -16.96 -8.23
C VAL A 125 -5.16 -16.91 -9.32
N PRO A 126 -4.03 -16.21 -9.13
CA PRO A 126 -3.05 -16.01 -10.19
C PRO A 126 -2.23 -17.28 -10.47
N THR A 127 -2.82 -18.17 -11.25
CA THR A 127 -2.21 -19.40 -11.75
C THR A 127 -1.22 -19.12 -12.88
N GLU A 128 -0.41 -20.11 -13.24
CA GLU A 128 0.48 -20.03 -14.39
C GLU A 128 -0.30 -19.76 -15.70
N ASN A 129 -1.46 -20.42 -15.91
CA ASN A 129 -2.30 -20.19 -17.07
C ASN A 129 -2.78 -18.74 -17.19
N TYR A 130 -3.25 -18.18 -16.05
CA TYR A 130 -3.65 -16.79 -16.01
C TYR A 130 -2.48 -15.85 -16.32
N LEU A 131 -1.32 -16.11 -15.77
CA LEU A 131 -0.15 -15.27 -16.01
C LEU A 131 0.33 -15.34 -17.47
N GLU A 132 0.21 -16.49 -18.15
CA GLU A 132 0.47 -16.59 -19.57
C GLU A 132 -0.51 -15.76 -20.42
N TYR A 133 -1.82 -15.88 -20.13
CA TYR A 133 -2.83 -15.03 -20.74
C TYR A 133 -2.52 -13.54 -20.51
N PHE A 134 -2.22 -13.16 -19.28
CA PHE A 134 -1.96 -11.78 -18.91
C PHE A 134 -0.74 -11.18 -19.63
N LYS A 135 0.34 -11.94 -19.72
CA LYS A 135 1.56 -11.56 -20.46
C LYS A 135 1.27 -11.29 -21.94
N GLU A 136 0.54 -12.19 -22.61
CA GLU A 136 0.25 -12.08 -24.04
C GLU A 136 -0.85 -11.05 -24.35
N ARG A 137 -1.94 -11.08 -23.61
CA ARG A 137 -3.14 -10.28 -23.89
C ARG A 137 -3.01 -8.83 -23.43
N HIS A 138 -2.31 -8.60 -22.34
CA HIS A 138 -2.19 -7.27 -21.73
C HIS A 138 -0.78 -6.70 -21.93
N ILE A 139 0.24 -7.28 -21.32
CA ILE A 139 1.58 -6.68 -21.25
C ILE A 139 2.18 -6.52 -22.65
N LYS A 140 2.21 -7.56 -23.44
CA LYS A 140 2.78 -7.55 -24.80
C LYS A 140 2.08 -6.54 -25.70
N ARG A 141 0.74 -6.58 -25.73
CA ARG A 141 -0.06 -5.66 -26.54
C ARG A 141 0.21 -4.19 -26.19
N VAL A 142 0.30 -3.90 -24.91
CA VAL A 142 0.53 -2.55 -24.38
C VAL A 142 1.92 -2.04 -24.77
N ILE A 143 2.94 -2.88 -24.67
CA ILE A 143 4.32 -2.54 -25.10
C ILE A 143 4.39 -2.38 -26.61
N ASP A 144 3.71 -3.25 -27.39
CA ASP A 144 3.63 -3.11 -28.86
C ASP A 144 2.90 -1.83 -29.30
N ALA A 145 1.99 -1.30 -28.47
CA ALA A 145 1.37 0.03 -28.66
C ALA A 145 2.28 1.21 -28.26
N GLY A 146 3.53 0.93 -27.87
CA GLY A 146 4.54 1.93 -27.54
C GLY A 146 4.38 2.55 -26.15
N ILE A 147 3.83 1.82 -25.20
CA ILE A 147 3.79 2.19 -23.78
C ILE A 147 5.08 1.72 -23.11
N THR A 148 5.63 2.57 -22.25
CA THR A 148 6.86 2.32 -21.51
C THR A 148 6.70 2.41 -19.99
N SER A 149 5.52 2.69 -19.50
CA SER A 149 5.21 2.63 -18.05
C SER A 149 3.92 1.84 -17.85
N ILE A 150 4.01 0.76 -17.09
CA ILE A 150 2.92 -0.18 -16.82
C ILE A 150 2.63 -0.17 -15.33
N TYR A 151 1.37 0.01 -14.99
CA TYR A 151 0.85 0.02 -13.63
C TYR A 151 -0.08 -1.19 -13.47
N LEU A 152 0.27 -2.12 -12.57
CA LEU A 152 -0.56 -3.26 -12.20
C LEU A 152 -1.07 -3.05 -10.79
N GLU A 153 -2.37 -2.74 -10.69
CA GLU A 153 -2.95 -2.34 -9.41
C GLU A 153 -3.56 -3.50 -8.64
N GLU A 154 -3.66 -3.28 -7.34
CA GLU A 154 -4.48 -4.00 -6.39
C GLU A 154 -4.27 -5.52 -6.42
N PRO A 155 -3.10 -6.01 -5.94
CA PRO A 155 -2.83 -7.44 -5.78
C PRO A 155 -3.65 -8.01 -4.60
N GLU A 156 -4.95 -8.17 -4.79
CA GLU A 156 -5.95 -8.43 -3.76
C GLU A 156 -6.35 -9.89 -3.66
N PHE A 157 -5.93 -10.54 -2.59
CA PHE A 157 -6.46 -11.85 -2.25
C PHE A 157 -7.40 -11.76 -1.05
N TRP A 158 -8.69 -11.95 -1.27
CA TRP A 158 -9.69 -11.89 -0.20
C TRP A 158 -9.45 -12.98 0.85
N ALA A 159 -9.35 -12.62 2.11
CA ALA A 159 -9.11 -13.57 3.20
C ALA A 159 -10.19 -14.65 3.29
N ARG A 160 -11.46 -14.30 2.96
CA ARG A 160 -12.59 -15.24 2.92
C ARG A 160 -12.54 -16.24 1.78
N SER A 161 -11.64 -16.08 0.81
CA SER A 161 -11.44 -17.02 -0.30
C SER A 161 -10.45 -18.14 0.08
N GLY A 162 -10.10 -18.98 -0.90
CA GLY A 162 -9.15 -20.07 -0.71
C GLY A 162 -9.77 -21.46 -0.84
N TYR A 163 -10.97 -21.55 -1.44
CA TYR A 163 -11.72 -22.81 -1.57
C TYR A 163 -11.87 -23.28 -3.02
N SER A 164 -11.40 -22.52 -4.00
CA SER A 164 -11.43 -22.94 -5.42
C SER A 164 -10.45 -24.08 -5.70
N GLU A 165 -10.72 -24.87 -6.75
CA GLU A 165 -9.82 -25.98 -7.14
C GLU A 165 -8.45 -25.44 -7.57
N ALA A 166 -8.38 -24.26 -8.17
CA ALA A 166 -7.11 -23.60 -8.49
C ALA A 166 -6.29 -23.33 -7.22
N PHE A 167 -6.90 -22.75 -6.18
CA PHE A 167 -6.19 -22.50 -4.92
C PHE A 167 -5.70 -23.80 -4.25
N LYS A 168 -6.48 -24.87 -4.33
CA LYS A 168 -6.08 -26.18 -3.78
C LYS A 168 -4.87 -26.78 -4.54
N ARG A 169 -4.81 -26.60 -5.86
CA ARG A 169 -3.64 -26.98 -6.68
C ARG A 169 -2.41 -26.17 -6.28
N GLU A 170 -2.52 -24.84 -6.16
CA GLU A 170 -1.43 -23.98 -5.71
C GLU A 170 -0.95 -24.32 -4.29
N TRP A 171 -1.87 -24.68 -3.38
CA TRP A 171 -1.53 -25.17 -2.05
C TRP A 171 -0.67 -26.45 -2.11
N LYS A 172 -1.10 -27.42 -2.93
CA LYS A 172 -0.37 -28.67 -3.10
C LYS A 172 1.03 -28.45 -3.65
N GLU A 173 1.17 -27.53 -4.58
CA GLU A 173 2.45 -27.15 -5.15
C GLU A 173 3.36 -26.46 -4.13
N TYR A 174 2.82 -25.48 -3.41
CA TYR A 174 3.62 -24.67 -2.48
C TYR A 174 4.03 -25.42 -1.21
N TYR A 175 3.09 -26.19 -0.61
CA TYR A 175 3.33 -26.90 0.65
C TYR A 175 3.70 -28.38 0.50
N GLY A 176 3.45 -28.99 -0.65
CA GLY A 176 3.63 -30.44 -0.88
C GLY A 176 2.63 -31.32 -0.14
N THR A 177 1.63 -30.74 0.53
CA THR A 177 0.61 -31.44 1.33
C THR A 177 -0.78 -31.25 0.73
N ASP A 178 -1.74 -32.06 1.20
CA ASP A 178 -3.14 -31.84 0.83
C ASP A 178 -3.67 -30.55 1.44
N TRP A 179 -4.56 -29.89 0.71
CA TRP A 179 -5.19 -28.65 1.13
C TRP A 179 -6.00 -28.84 2.43
N ARG A 180 -5.97 -27.84 3.30
CA ARG A 180 -6.73 -27.76 4.53
C ARG A 180 -7.64 -26.53 4.52
N PRO A 181 -8.92 -26.65 4.90
CA PRO A 181 -9.79 -25.48 5.08
C PRO A 181 -9.19 -24.51 6.09
N GLN A 182 -9.20 -23.23 5.78
CA GLN A 182 -8.58 -22.23 6.66
C GLN A 182 -9.26 -22.09 8.02
N ASP A 183 -10.54 -22.46 8.14
CA ASP A 183 -11.32 -22.46 9.39
C ASP A 183 -11.07 -23.69 10.27
N GLU A 184 -10.27 -24.65 9.81
CA GLU A 184 -9.95 -25.87 10.59
C GLU A 184 -9.12 -25.56 11.84
N SER A 185 -8.17 -24.63 11.74
CA SER A 185 -7.26 -24.29 12.83
C SER A 185 -6.51 -22.95 12.59
N PRO A 186 -5.95 -22.32 13.63
CA PRO A 186 -5.06 -21.17 13.47
C PRO A 186 -3.91 -21.42 12.50
N GLU A 187 -3.33 -22.63 12.52
CA GLU A 187 -2.27 -22.99 11.57
C GLU A 187 -2.75 -23.00 10.12
N ALA A 188 -3.93 -23.59 9.83
CA ALA A 188 -4.50 -23.61 8.49
C ALA A 188 -4.84 -22.19 8.00
N THR A 189 -5.34 -21.32 8.90
CA THR A 189 -5.55 -19.89 8.60
C THR A 189 -4.26 -19.20 8.20
N TYR A 190 -3.21 -19.35 9.02
CA TYR A 190 -1.91 -18.72 8.76
C TYR A 190 -1.28 -19.21 7.46
N MET A 191 -1.30 -20.53 7.21
CA MET A 191 -0.83 -21.12 5.96
C MET A 191 -1.61 -20.59 4.75
N SER A 192 -2.94 -20.49 4.86
CA SER A 192 -3.78 -19.92 3.80
C SER A 192 -3.42 -18.47 3.50
N GLY A 193 -3.24 -17.64 4.53
CA GLY A 193 -2.78 -16.26 4.38
C GLY A 193 -1.41 -16.14 3.72
N LYS A 194 -0.46 -16.96 4.14
CA LYS A 194 0.90 -17.01 3.59
C LYS A 194 0.92 -17.43 2.12
N LEU A 195 0.09 -18.39 1.72
CA LEU A 195 -0.04 -18.78 0.31
C LEU A 195 -0.65 -17.65 -0.53
N LYS A 196 -1.73 -17.00 -0.04
CA LYS A 196 -2.36 -15.87 -0.73
C LYS A 196 -1.38 -14.72 -0.98
N TYR A 197 -0.58 -14.39 0.03
CA TYR A 197 0.52 -13.44 -0.09
C TYR A 197 1.54 -13.87 -1.16
N HIS A 198 1.99 -15.12 -1.12
CA HIS A 198 2.97 -15.67 -2.06
C HIS A 198 2.47 -15.60 -3.51
N LEU A 199 1.22 -15.92 -3.76
CA LEU A 199 0.65 -15.97 -5.10
C LEU A 199 0.71 -14.61 -5.81
N TYR A 200 0.36 -13.51 -5.15
CA TYR A 200 0.48 -12.18 -5.76
C TYR A 200 1.90 -11.63 -5.76
N TYR A 201 2.74 -12.04 -4.81
CA TYR A 201 4.18 -11.75 -4.89
C TYR A 201 4.79 -12.36 -6.15
N ARG A 202 4.55 -13.65 -6.40
CA ARG A 202 4.97 -14.36 -7.61
C ARG A 202 4.39 -13.73 -8.87
N ALA A 203 3.09 -13.43 -8.88
CA ALA A 203 2.41 -12.90 -10.05
C ALA A 203 2.99 -11.56 -10.52
N LEU A 204 3.26 -10.64 -9.60
CA LEU A 204 3.85 -9.35 -9.94
C LEU A 204 5.33 -9.46 -10.32
N ASP A 205 6.10 -10.34 -9.68
CA ASP A 205 7.48 -10.60 -10.08
C ASP A 205 7.55 -11.12 -11.52
N GLU A 206 6.75 -12.13 -11.86
CA GLU A 206 6.72 -12.71 -13.21
C GLU A 206 6.20 -11.70 -14.26
N ALA A 207 5.08 -11.04 -13.98
CA ALA A 207 4.49 -10.08 -14.93
C ALA A 207 5.44 -8.91 -15.23
N PHE A 208 6.05 -8.34 -14.22
CA PHE A 208 6.97 -7.20 -14.39
C PHE A 208 8.33 -7.62 -14.95
N THR A 209 8.84 -8.77 -14.58
CA THR A 209 10.05 -9.34 -15.19
C THR A 209 9.83 -9.52 -16.70
N TYR A 210 8.73 -10.15 -17.09
CA TYR A 210 8.34 -10.29 -18.49
C TYR A 210 8.22 -8.93 -19.20
N ALA A 211 7.55 -7.97 -18.59
CA ALA A 211 7.40 -6.62 -19.17
C ALA A 211 8.74 -5.96 -19.47
N LYS A 212 9.70 -6.05 -18.53
CA LYS A 212 11.04 -5.50 -18.72
C LYS A 212 11.84 -6.27 -19.78
N GLU A 213 11.74 -7.59 -19.83
CA GLU A 213 12.43 -8.44 -20.82
C GLU A 213 11.88 -8.24 -22.23
N TYR A 214 10.55 -8.26 -22.36
CA TYR A 214 9.90 -7.99 -23.62
C TYR A 214 10.18 -6.58 -24.13
N GLY A 215 10.10 -5.57 -23.25
CA GLY A 215 10.49 -4.19 -23.58
C GLY A 215 11.92 -4.10 -24.12
N ARG A 216 12.89 -4.71 -23.41
CA ARG A 216 14.29 -4.74 -23.87
C ARG A 216 14.45 -5.39 -25.24
N SER A 217 13.69 -6.44 -25.54
CA SER A 217 13.70 -7.08 -26.87
C SER A 217 13.22 -6.13 -28.00
N LYS A 218 12.44 -5.12 -27.64
CA LYS A 218 11.96 -4.05 -28.55
C LYS A 218 12.82 -2.78 -28.50
N GLY A 219 13.89 -2.76 -27.70
CA GLY A 219 14.73 -1.57 -27.51
C GLY A 219 14.07 -0.51 -26.60
N LEU A 220 13.12 -0.90 -25.77
CA LEU A 220 12.40 -0.02 -24.84
C LEU A 220 12.83 -0.28 -23.39
N ASP A 221 12.92 0.79 -22.59
CA ASP A 221 13.12 0.74 -21.14
C ASP A 221 11.75 0.84 -20.45
N VAL A 222 11.17 -0.31 -20.12
CA VAL A 222 9.85 -0.39 -19.50
C VAL A 222 9.96 -0.23 -17.99
N LYS A 223 9.16 0.66 -17.43
CA LYS A 223 9.00 0.90 -16.00
C LYS A 223 7.73 0.24 -15.49
N CYS A 224 7.80 -0.33 -14.29
CA CYS A 224 6.74 -1.13 -13.68
C CYS A 224 6.39 -0.62 -12.30
N TYR A 225 5.13 -0.33 -12.07
CA TYR A 225 4.62 0.30 -10.86
C TYR A 225 3.43 -0.46 -10.28
N VAL A 226 3.30 -0.41 -8.95
CA VAL A 226 2.20 -1.03 -8.21
C VAL A 226 1.32 0.04 -7.57
N PRO A 227 0.20 0.42 -8.18
CA PRO A 227 -0.85 1.15 -7.47
C PRO A 227 -1.51 0.22 -6.46
N THR A 228 -1.56 0.63 -5.20
CA THR A 228 -2.08 -0.23 -4.14
C THR A 228 -2.48 0.57 -2.91
N HIS A 229 -3.40 0.00 -2.14
CA HIS A 229 -3.74 0.49 -0.81
C HIS A 229 -2.68 0.10 0.20
N SER A 230 -2.67 0.77 1.35
CA SER A 230 -1.80 0.39 2.46
C SER A 230 -2.20 -0.94 3.09
N LEU A 231 -1.26 -1.61 3.77
CA LEU A 231 -1.57 -2.81 4.56
C LEU A 231 -2.61 -2.55 5.66
N LEU A 232 -2.71 -1.31 6.17
CA LEU A 232 -3.76 -0.95 7.13
C LEU A 232 -5.12 -1.07 6.49
N ASN A 233 -5.31 -0.46 5.33
CA ASN A 233 -6.56 -0.53 4.62
C ASN A 233 -6.92 -1.97 4.23
N TYR A 234 -6.01 -2.68 3.59
CA TYR A 234 -6.26 -4.07 3.20
C TYR A 234 -6.59 -4.98 4.38
N SER A 235 -5.94 -4.76 5.52
CA SER A 235 -6.27 -5.53 6.73
C SER A 235 -7.65 -5.21 7.29
N GLN A 236 -8.11 -3.96 7.18
CA GLN A 236 -9.49 -3.60 7.52
C GLN A 236 -10.49 -4.30 6.60
N TRP A 237 -10.22 -4.35 5.33
CA TRP A 237 -11.07 -5.01 4.34
C TRP A 237 -10.93 -6.53 4.31
N LYS A 238 -10.03 -7.09 5.11
CA LYS A 238 -9.72 -8.53 5.13
C LYS A 238 -9.20 -9.01 3.76
N ILE A 239 -8.21 -8.30 3.24
CA ILE A 239 -7.48 -8.60 2.00
C ILE A 239 -6.03 -8.90 2.37
N VAL A 240 -5.47 -9.96 1.80
CA VAL A 240 -4.05 -10.32 1.88
C VAL A 240 -3.33 -9.77 0.66
N SER A 241 -2.20 -9.10 0.87
CA SER A 241 -1.42 -8.50 -0.20
C SER A 241 0.08 -8.38 0.18
N PRO A 242 1.02 -8.40 -0.78
CA PRO A 242 2.46 -8.45 -0.51
C PRO A 242 3.20 -7.11 -0.59
N GLU A 243 2.55 -5.95 -0.41
CA GLU A 243 3.07 -4.62 -0.79
C GLU A 243 4.52 -4.37 -0.37
N ALA A 244 4.85 -4.55 0.92
CA ALA A 244 6.17 -4.21 1.41
C ALA A 244 7.27 -5.13 0.84
N SER A 245 6.94 -6.41 0.59
CA SER A 245 7.87 -7.35 -0.01
C SER A 245 8.16 -7.05 -1.48
N LEU A 246 7.18 -6.53 -2.21
CA LEU A 246 7.34 -6.11 -3.61
C LEU A 246 8.40 -5.02 -3.77
N ALA A 247 8.60 -4.17 -2.74
CA ALA A 247 9.62 -3.13 -2.77
C ALA A 247 11.07 -3.67 -2.87
N SER A 248 11.28 -4.95 -2.57
CA SER A 248 12.58 -5.61 -2.74
C SER A 248 12.82 -6.16 -4.15
N LEU A 249 11.79 -6.29 -4.99
CA LEU A 249 11.88 -6.86 -6.32
C LEU A 249 12.58 -5.91 -7.30
N PRO A 250 13.62 -6.39 -8.03
CA PRO A 250 14.32 -5.55 -9.01
C PRO A 250 13.43 -5.09 -10.18
N CYS A 251 12.34 -5.81 -10.45
CA CYS A 251 11.40 -5.47 -11.51
C CYS A 251 10.42 -4.35 -11.12
N VAL A 252 10.27 -4.02 -9.84
CA VAL A 252 9.38 -2.96 -9.36
C VAL A 252 10.12 -1.63 -9.29
N ASP A 253 9.67 -0.63 -10.03
CA ASP A 253 10.26 0.73 -10.05
C ASP A 253 9.61 1.68 -9.03
N GLY A 254 8.38 1.41 -8.61
CA GLY A 254 7.68 2.25 -7.65
C GLY A 254 6.22 1.92 -7.44
N TYR A 255 5.50 2.87 -6.83
CA TYR A 255 4.12 2.70 -6.36
C TYR A 255 3.26 3.92 -6.60
N ILE A 256 1.95 3.70 -6.66
CA ILE A 256 0.95 4.74 -6.33
C ILE A 256 0.31 4.34 -5.00
N ALA A 257 0.44 5.21 -4.01
CA ALA A 257 -0.18 5.07 -2.70
C ALA A 257 -1.65 5.49 -2.79
N GLN A 258 -2.54 4.53 -2.90
CA GLN A 258 -3.97 4.77 -3.02
C GLN A 258 -4.58 4.94 -1.62
N VAL A 259 -5.01 6.16 -1.30
CA VAL A 259 -5.81 6.45 -0.11
C VAL A 259 -7.11 7.07 -0.57
N TRP A 260 -8.16 6.26 -0.56
CA TRP A 260 -9.50 6.74 -0.86
C TRP A 260 -10.12 7.37 0.38
N THR A 261 -10.96 8.34 0.18
CA THR A 261 -11.73 8.92 1.27
C THR A 261 -12.52 7.84 2.03
N GLY A 262 -13.05 6.85 1.32
CA GLY A 262 -13.76 5.71 1.91
C GLY A 262 -12.89 4.81 2.78
N THR A 263 -11.65 4.55 2.39
CA THR A 263 -10.74 3.68 3.16
C THR A 263 -10.37 4.30 4.50
N SER A 264 -10.16 5.60 4.51
CA SER A 264 -9.81 6.36 5.71
C SER A 264 -11.00 6.57 6.67
N ARG A 265 -12.19 6.09 6.30
CA ARG A 265 -13.40 6.14 7.12
C ARG A 265 -13.67 4.89 7.92
N GLU A 266 -12.86 3.86 7.77
CA GLU A 266 -12.97 2.69 8.64
C GLU A 266 -12.76 3.14 10.10
N PRO A 267 -13.74 2.85 10.98
CA PRO A 267 -13.65 3.32 12.36
C PRO A 267 -12.50 2.64 13.09
N ASP A 268 -11.85 3.37 13.98
CA ASP A 268 -10.81 2.88 14.87
C ASP A 268 -11.11 3.25 16.32
N TYR A 269 -10.38 2.64 17.25
CA TYR A 269 -10.52 2.90 18.69
C TYR A 269 -9.44 3.86 19.18
N PHE A 270 -9.87 4.81 20.00
CA PHE A 270 -9.00 5.64 20.83
C PHE A 270 -9.75 6.04 22.12
N ASP A 271 -9.08 5.92 23.26
CA ASP A 271 -9.63 6.24 24.60
C ASP A 271 -10.99 5.58 24.90
N GLY A 272 -11.17 4.33 24.43
CA GLY A 272 -12.40 3.55 24.57
C GLY A 272 -13.51 3.90 23.58
N ILE A 273 -13.30 4.84 22.67
CA ILE A 273 -14.32 5.31 21.72
C ILE A 273 -13.98 4.82 20.31
N CYS A 274 -14.91 4.10 19.69
CA CYS A 274 -14.84 3.68 18.30
C CYS A 274 -15.55 4.72 17.40
N LYS A 275 -14.82 5.35 16.48
CA LYS A 275 -15.39 6.27 15.49
C LYS A 275 -14.51 6.45 14.26
N GLU A 276 -15.04 7.05 13.20
CA GLU A 276 -14.28 7.49 12.03
C GLU A 276 -13.29 8.61 12.43
N ARG A 277 -11.99 8.44 12.11
CA ARG A 277 -10.92 9.43 12.27
C ARG A 277 -10.19 9.63 10.95
N VAL A 278 -10.89 10.24 10.00
CA VAL A 278 -10.49 10.29 8.59
C VAL A 278 -9.09 10.85 8.38
N PHE A 279 -8.74 11.93 9.07
CA PHE A 279 -7.42 12.54 8.94
C PHE A 279 -6.32 11.62 9.50
N GLU A 280 -6.50 11.10 10.71
CA GLU A 280 -5.49 10.28 11.40
C GLU A 280 -5.28 8.96 10.66
N THR A 281 -6.36 8.32 10.23
CA THR A 281 -6.30 7.09 9.43
C THR A 281 -5.58 7.34 8.11
N ALA A 282 -5.96 8.37 7.36
CA ALA A 282 -5.28 8.74 6.11
C ALA A 282 -3.80 9.06 6.33
N PHE A 283 -3.46 9.80 7.40
CA PHE A 283 -2.07 10.10 7.73
C PHE A 283 -1.26 8.82 7.95
N LEU A 284 -1.78 7.84 8.68
CA LEU A 284 -1.10 6.56 8.90
C LEU A 284 -1.06 5.70 7.63
N GLU A 285 -2.09 5.69 6.80
CA GLU A 285 -2.11 4.98 5.51
C GLU A 285 -1.02 5.53 4.56
N TYR A 286 -0.93 6.86 4.41
CA TYR A 286 0.17 7.49 3.65
C TYR A 286 1.54 7.21 4.28
N GLY A 287 1.61 7.18 5.62
CA GLY A 287 2.81 6.83 6.37
C GLY A 287 3.31 5.43 6.06
N CYS A 288 2.42 4.44 5.95
CA CYS A 288 2.77 3.09 5.51
C CYS A 288 3.47 3.11 4.16
N MET A 289 2.89 3.81 3.19
CA MET A 289 3.39 3.82 1.82
C MET A 289 4.67 4.64 1.67
N ALA A 290 4.77 5.78 2.34
CA ALA A 290 5.97 6.60 2.36
C ALA A 290 7.17 5.85 2.95
N SER A 291 6.97 5.18 4.08
CA SER A 291 8.01 4.45 4.78
C SER A 291 8.40 3.13 4.10
N MET A 292 7.47 2.51 3.37
CA MET A 292 7.75 1.34 2.57
C MET A 292 8.70 1.66 1.39
N THR A 293 8.53 2.83 0.78
CA THR A 293 9.29 3.22 -0.41
C THR A 293 10.60 3.93 -0.11
N ALA A 294 10.67 4.75 0.94
CA ALA A 294 11.82 5.57 1.25
C ALA A 294 13.14 4.80 1.43
N PRO A 295 13.21 3.68 2.16
CA PRO A 295 14.45 2.92 2.32
C PRO A 295 14.94 2.31 1.01
N THR A 296 14.04 1.96 0.11
CA THR A 296 14.33 1.27 -1.16
C THR A 296 14.66 2.21 -2.30
N GLY A 297 14.39 3.53 -2.15
CA GLY A 297 14.53 4.53 -3.20
C GLY A 297 13.52 4.37 -4.34
N ARG A 298 12.43 3.61 -4.15
CA ARG A 298 11.37 3.44 -5.14
C ARG A 298 10.59 4.74 -5.31
N LYS A 299 10.18 5.03 -6.57
CA LYS A 299 9.32 6.16 -6.88
C LYS A 299 7.94 5.94 -6.25
N VAL A 300 7.34 7.01 -5.71
CA VAL A 300 5.98 6.96 -5.21
C VAL A 300 5.19 8.21 -5.61
N TRP A 301 3.95 7.99 -6.03
CA TRP A 301 2.91 9.01 -6.16
C TRP A 301 1.89 8.80 -5.06
N PHE A 302 1.43 9.89 -4.46
CA PHE A 302 0.29 9.83 -3.57
C PHE A 302 -1.00 10.10 -4.32
N LEU A 303 -2.04 9.34 -4.00
CA LEU A 303 -3.37 9.50 -4.55
C LEU A 303 -4.35 9.73 -3.40
N THR A 304 -5.22 10.71 -3.57
CA THR A 304 -6.45 10.86 -2.79
C THR A 304 -7.63 10.83 -3.75
N ASP A 305 -8.48 9.80 -3.68
CA ASP A 305 -9.71 9.75 -4.47
C ASP A 305 -10.81 10.55 -3.75
N PRO A 306 -11.38 11.55 -4.40
CA PRO A 306 -12.44 12.37 -3.80
C PRO A 306 -13.82 11.69 -3.76
N ILE A 307 -13.99 10.56 -4.47
CA ILE A 307 -15.25 9.82 -4.59
C ILE A 307 -15.05 8.39 -4.09
N GLU A 308 -15.96 7.93 -3.25
CA GLU A 308 -15.99 6.56 -2.76
C GLU A 308 -16.79 5.63 -3.71
N ASP A 309 -16.56 4.33 -3.61
CA ASP A 309 -17.36 3.31 -4.30
C ASP A 309 -18.79 3.24 -3.77
N TRP A 310 -18.98 3.53 -2.47
CA TRP A 310 -20.29 3.65 -1.86
C TRP A 310 -20.84 5.05 -2.08
N PRO A 311 -21.96 5.22 -2.79
CA PRO A 311 -22.51 6.54 -3.05
C PRO A 311 -22.80 7.33 -1.78
N ARG A 312 -22.25 8.55 -1.70
CA ARG A 312 -22.46 9.54 -0.65
C ARG A 312 -23.06 10.79 -1.25
N ASP A 313 -23.20 11.84 -0.45
CA ASP A 313 -23.57 13.18 -0.92
C ASP A 313 -22.34 14.07 -1.11
N TRP A 314 -22.54 15.18 -1.82
CA TRP A 314 -21.45 16.12 -2.13
C TRP A 314 -20.86 16.82 -0.91
N GLU A 315 -21.64 17.03 0.14
CA GLU A 315 -21.16 17.64 1.39
C GLU A 315 -20.21 16.69 2.11
N ASP A 316 -20.58 15.41 2.18
CA ASP A 316 -19.77 14.36 2.79
C ASP A 316 -18.45 14.15 2.02
N TYR A 317 -18.50 14.01 0.68
CA TYR A 317 -17.30 13.91 -0.15
C TYR A 317 -16.35 15.08 0.07
N ARG A 318 -16.87 16.30 0.04
CA ARG A 318 -16.08 17.52 0.24
C ARG A 318 -15.33 17.51 1.56
N ARG A 319 -16.04 17.22 2.65
CA ARG A 319 -15.47 17.21 4.00
C ARG A 319 -14.36 16.19 4.14
N ASN A 320 -14.63 14.96 3.73
CA ASN A 320 -13.68 13.86 3.90
C ASN A 320 -12.48 13.97 2.95
N TYR A 321 -12.70 14.42 1.72
CA TYR A 321 -11.61 14.69 0.78
C TYR A 321 -10.66 15.78 1.29
N GLN A 322 -11.14 16.80 1.97
CA GLN A 322 -10.26 17.80 2.57
C GLN A 322 -9.35 17.21 3.65
N ALA A 323 -9.85 16.27 4.45
CA ALA A 323 -9.07 15.60 5.48
C ALA A 323 -7.96 14.72 4.87
N THR A 324 -8.30 13.86 3.91
CA THR A 324 -7.33 12.99 3.23
C THR A 324 -6.33 13.78 2.39
N PHE A 325 -6.79 14.84 1.72
CA PHE A 325 -5.93 15.77 0.98
C PHE A 325 -4.92 16.47 1.89
N THR A 326 -5.33 16.89 3.08
CA THR A 326 -4.41 17.50 4.05
C THR A 326 -3.40 16.50 4.54
N ALA A 327 -3.81 15.27 4.82
CA ALA A 327 -2.94 14.20 5.28
C ALA A 327 -1.80 13.91 4.28
N GLN A 328 -2.11 13.76 2.97
CA GLN A 328 -1.07 13.52 1.96
C GLN A 328 -0.02 14.63 1.88
N LEU A 329 -0.42 15.87 2.09
CA LEU A 329 0.47 17.02 1.97
C LEU A 329 1.46 17.16 3.15
N LEU A 330 1.18 16.52 4.29
CA LEU A 330 2.05 16.52 5.46
C LEU A 330 3.27 15.60 5.35
N TYR A 331 3.48 14.98 4.19
CA TYR A 331 4.68 14.21 3.86
C TYR A 331 5.66 15.06 3.04
N PRO A 332 6.64 15.71 3.68
CA PRO A 332 7.50 16.73 3.06
C PRO A 332 8.35 16.19 1.91
N GLN A 333 8.65 14.91 1.92
CA GLN A 333 9.47 14.21 0.92
C GLN A 333 8.71 13.77 -0.34
N ILE A 334 7.37 13.94 -0.37
CA ILE A 334 6.54 13.53 -1.49
C ILE A 334 6.07 14.74 -2.28
N ASN A 335 6.36 14.79 -3.58
CA ASN A 335 5.92 15.85 -4.49
C ASN A 335 5.38 15.31 -5.81
N SER A 336 5.02 14.05 -5.83
CA SER A 336 4.42 13.39 -6.99
C SER A 336 3.05 12.83 -6.61
N TYR A 337 2.07 13.08 -7.48
CA TYR A 337 0.68 12.80 -7.16
C TYR A 337 -0.06 12.20 -8.35
N GLU A 338 -0.91 11.21 -8.07
CA GLU A 338 -2.02 10.94 -8.96
C GLU A 338 -3.13 11.94 -8.59
N ILE A 339 -3.40 12.85 -9.52
CA ILE A 339 -4.35 13.92 -9.30
C ILE A 339 -5.71 13.51 -9.85
N MET A 340 -6.69 13.33 -9.00
CA MET A 340 -8.06 13.05 -9.42
C MET A 340 -8.18 11.80 -10.32
N PRO A 341 -8.05 10.60 -9.77
CA PRO A 341 -8.35 9.37 -10.49
C PRO A 341 -9.80 9.35 -10.96
N TRP A 342 -10.04 8.82 -12.16
CA TRP A 342 -11.38 8.74 -12.74
C TRP A 342 -12.13 10.10 -12.77
N PRO A 343 -11.59 11.15 -13.42
CA PRO A 343 -12.18 12.48 -13.40
C PRO A 343 -13.63 12.52 -13.92
N GLU A 344 -14.02 11.57 -14.76
CA GLU A 344 -15.40 11.40 -15.19
C GLU A 344 -16.37 11.11 -14.04
N ARG A 345 -15.96 10.40 -12.99
CA ARG A 345 -16.80 10.15 -11.80
C ARG A 345 -17.16 11.47 -11.09
N ILE A 346 -16.27 12.42 -11.14
CA ILE A 346 -16.41 13.71 -10.46
C ILE A 346 -17.15 14.72 -11.35
N TYR A 347 -16.66 14.97 -12.55
CA TYR A 347 -17.18 16.05 -13.39
C TYR A 347 -18.44 15.70 -14.14
N THR A 348 -18.68 14.42 -14.42
CA THR A 348 -19.90 13.97 -15.11
C THR A 348 -20.82 13.12 -14.22
N GLY A 349 -20.40 12.80 -13.00
CA GLY A 349 -21.18 12.02 -12.05
C GLY A 349 -22.35 12.82 -11.45
N LEU A 350 -23.36 12.09 -11.00
CA LEU A 350 -24.54 12.62 -10.31
C LEU A 350 -24.64 11.96 -8.94
N TYR A 351 -24.52 12.75 -7.87
CA TYR A 351 -24.60 12.31 -6.49
C TYR A 351 -25.62 13.13 -5.72
N ASN A 352 -26.06 12.63 -4.56
CA ASN A 352 -26.98 13.36 -3.71
C ASN A 352 -26.40 14.73 -3.33
N LYS A 353 -27.23 15.74 -3.29
CA LYS A 353 -26.84 17.11 -2.93
C LYS A 353 -26.38 17.20 -1.48
N SER A 354 -27.11 16.54 -0.60
CA SER A 354 -26.82 16.44 0.84
C SER A 354 -27.47 15.21 1.43
N LYS A 355 -27.13 14.88 2.66
CA LYS A 355 -27.66 13.73 3.42
C LYS A 355 -29.20 13.68 3.47
N ASP A 356 -29.84 14.83 3.50
CA ASP A 356 -31.30 14.95 3.66
C ASP A 356 -32.03 15.19 2.30
N SER A 357 -31.36 14.95 1.17
CA SER A 357 -31.90 15.17 -0.16
C SER A 357 -31.66 14.01 -1.09
N ASP A 358 -32.72 13.52 -1.72
CA ASP A 358 -32.64 12.55 -2.84
C ASP A 358 -32.35 13.22 -4.20
N GLU A 359 -32.26 14.57 -4.23
CA GLU A 359 -31.92 15.31 -5.44
C GLU A 359 -30.47 15.01 -5.82
N LYS A 360 -30.29 14.43 -7.01
CA LYS A 360 -28.95 14.17 -7.57
C LYS A 360 -28.53 15.33 -8.46
N ILE A 361 -27.37 15.88 -8.18
CA ILE A 361 -26.78 16.99 -8.91
C ILE A 361 -25.36 16.67 -9.33
N HIS A 362 -24.85 17.38 -10.33
CA HIS A 362 -23.41 17.43 -10.60
C HIS A 362 -22.68 18.14 -9.45
N ILE A 363 -21.36 18.03 -9.47
CA ILE A 363 -20.52 18.70 -8.46
C ILE A 363 -20.93 20.18 -8.32
N PRO A 364 -21.19 20.68 -7.08
CA PRO A 364 -21.46 22.10 -6.84
C PRO A 364 -20.31 22.98 -7.34
N SER A 365 -20.64 24.13 -7.92
CA SER A 365 -19.64 25.01 -8.57
C SER A 365 -18.54 25.52 -7.64
N ASP A 366 -18.85 25.76 -6.38
CA ASP A 366 -17.87 26.14 -5.35
C ASP A 366 -16.94 25.00 -5.01
N TYR A 367 -17.45 23.75 -4.92
CA TYR A 367 -16.64 22.57 -4.71
C TYR A 367 -15.78 22.26 -5.94
N ALA A 368 -16.33 22.36 -7.16
CA ALA A 368 -15.56 22.20 -8.39
C ALA A 368 -14.41 23.23 -8.47
N THR A 369 -14.63 24.47 -8.06
CA THR A 369 -13.58 25.50 -7.96
C THR A 369 -12.51 25.12 -6.94
N MET A 370 -12.91 24.65 -5.77
CA MET A 370 -11.98 24.16 -4.74
C MET A 370 -11.14 22.99 -5.27
N MET A 371 -11.75 22.04 -5.97
CA MET A 371 -11.04 20.91 -6.61
C MET A 371 -9.97 21.40 -7.59
N GLN A 372 -10.28 22.40 -8.42
CA GLN A 372 -9.28 22.96 -9.34
C GLN A 372 -8.11 23.64 -8.59
N ILE A 373 -8.38 24.31 -7.47
CA ILE A 373 -7.34 24.88 -6.62
C ILE A 373 -6.45 23.77 -6.03
N MET A 374 -7.05 22.67 -5.55
CA MET A 374 -6.34 21.53 -5.01
C MET A 374 -5.47 20.85 -6.08
N VAL A 375 -5.99 20.61 -7.28
CA VAL A 375 -5.25 20.07 -8.42
C VAL A 375 -4.05 20.97 -8.77
N ASN A 376 -4.26 22.29 -8.86
CA ASN A 376 -3.17 23.23 -9.09
C ASN A 376 -2.12 23.19 -7.97
N ALA A 377 -2.53 23.04 -6.72
CA ALA A 377 -1.61 22.92 -5.59
C ALA A 377 -0.74 21.67 -5.74
N LEU A 378 -1.32 20.51 -6.07
CA LEU A 378 -0.57 19.26 -6.30
C LEU A 378 0.42 19.37 -7.46
N GLN A 379 0.01 19.97 -8.58
CA GLN A 379 0.90 20.18 -9.75
C GLN A 379 2.14 21.03 -9.40
N ASN A 380 2.00 21.95 -8.47
CA ASN A 380 3.04 22.90 -8.10
C ASN A 380 3.66 22.64 -6.72
N MET A 381 3.26 21.57 -6.03
CA MET A 381 3.72 21.27 -4.67
C MET A 381 5.24 21.02 -4.64
N PRO A 382 6.03 21.81 -3.91
CA PRO A 382 7.45 21.57 -3.76
C PRO A 382 7.72 20.45 -2.75
N LEU A 383 8.94 19.94 -2.69
CA LEU A 383 9.44 19.27 -1.49
C LEU A 383 9.53 20.30 -0.35
N ALA A 384 9.37 19.88 0.89
CA ALA A 384 9.61 20.77 2.01
C ALA A 384 11.05 20.63 2.53
N GLU A 385 11.60 21.74 3.01
CA GLU A 385 12.92 21.79 3.68
C GLU A 385 12.80 21.44 5.16
N THR A 386 11.60 21.58 5.72
CA THR A 386 11.26 21.30 7.12
C THR A 386 10.46 20.01 7.26
N GLN A 387 10.40 19.50 8.46
CA GLN A 387 9.55 18.37 8.82
C GLN A 387 8.24 18.86 9.45
N VAL A 388 7.24 17.98 9.51
CA VAL A 388 6.00 18.21 10.29
C VAL A 388 6.38 18.52 11.73
N SER A 389 5.66 19.44 12.37
CA SER A 389 5.86 19.76 13.79
C SER A 389 5.68 18.53 14.69
N GLY A 390 6.37 18.51 15.83
CA GLY A 390 6.29 17.44 16.82
C GLY A 390 7.61 16.68 17.01
N THR A 391 7.58 15.66 17.86
CA THR A 391 8.76 14.85 18.18
C THR A 391 8.95 13.75 17.16
N HIS A 392 10.12 13.70 16.51
CA HIS A 392 10.45 12.73 15.46
C HIS A 392 11.31 11.58 15.95
N GLY A 393 11.29 10.49 15.18
CA GLY A 393 12.08 9.28 15.42
C GLY A 393 11.34 8.26 16.28
N ILE A 394 10.05 8.40 16.45
CA ILE A 394 9.19 7.43 17.12
C ILE A 394 8.41 6.69 16.03
N ASN A 395 8.68 5.40 15.89
CA ASN A 395 8.14 4.60 14.80
C ASN A 395 7.47 3.32 15.33
N VAL A 396 6.46 2.85 14.63
CA VAL A 396 5.78 1.57 14.89
C VAL A 396 6.14 0.55 13.81
N LEU A 397 6.29 -0.71 14.21
CA LEU A 397 6.61 -1.81 13.31
C LEU A 397 5.33 -2.39 12.69
N MET A 398 5.40 -2.72 11.40
CA MET A 398 4.36 -3.39 10.64
C MET A 398 4.98 -4.44 9.72
N GLY A 399 4.21 -5.43 9.28
CA GLY A 399 4.64 -6.44 8.31
C GLY A 399 3.50 -6.99 7.47
N ASN A 400 3.85 -7.58 6.34
CA ASN A 400 2.89 -8.14 5.38
C ASN A 400 1.99 -9.24 5.97
N SER A 401 2.43 -9.88 7.05
CA SER A 401 1.66 -10.92 7.75
C SER A 401 0.52 -10.38 8.63
N LEU A 402 0.30 -9.06 8.66
CA LEU A 402 -0.75 -8.43 9.46
C LEU A 402 -2.15 -9.05 9.20
N MET A 403 -2.40 -9.52 7.98
CA MET A 403 -3.67 -10.17 7.62
C MET A 403 -3.70 -11.68 7.83
N PHE A 404 -2.57 -12.36 8.08
CA PHE A 404 -2.51 -13.84 8.10
C PHE A 404 -3.29 -14.48 9.25
N GLN A 405 -3.59 -13.75 10.30
CA GLN A 405 -4.29 -14.26 11.50
C GLN A 405 -5.66 -13.61 11.77
N ARG A 406 -6.14 -12.72 10.90
CA ARG A 406 -7.35 -11.94 11.15
C ARG A 406 -8.66 -12.60 10.67
N PHE A 407 -8.60 -13.57 9.78
CA PHE A 407 -9.79 -14.22 9.24
C PHE A 407 -9.47 -15.65 8.73
N PRO A 408 -10.29 -16.64 9.09
CA PRO A 408 -11.41 -16.56 10.03
C PRO A 408 -10.99 -16.29 11.49
N GLU A 409 -11.94 -15.89 12.32
CA GLU A 409 -11.72 -15.66 13.74
C GLU A 409 -11.49 -16.97 14.47
N HIS A 410 -10.58 -16.99 15.44
CA HIS A 410 -10.28 -18.12 16.29
C HIS A 410 -10.35 -17.73 17.77
N GLU A 411 -10.80 -18.66 18.62
CA GLU A 411 -10.77 -18.45 20.06
C GLU A 411 -9.35 -18.12 20.55
N GLY A 412 -9.25 -17.14 21.42
CA GLY A 412 -7.96 -16.65 21.95
C GLY A 412 -7.28 -15.58 21.10
N TYR A 413 -7.87 -15.19 19.96
CA TYR A 413 -7.40 -14.06 19.17
C TYR A 413 -8.51 -13.03 18.96
N ASP A 414 -8.21 -11.80 19.30
CA ASP A 414 -9.13 -10.66 19.14
C ASP A 414 -8.33 -9.38 18.81
N ASP A 415 -8.72 -8.72 17.74
CA ASP A 415 -8.09 -7.47 17.28
C ASP A 415 -9.13 -6.58 16.57
N PRO A 416 -10.11 -6.05 17.32
CA PRO A 416 -11.20 -5.27 16.73
C PRO A 416 -10.64 -4.00 16.08
N GLN A 417 -11.01 -3.73 14.83
CA GLN A 417 -10.62 -2.55 14.08
C GLN A 417 -9.10 -2.29 14.07
N LEU A 418 -8.26 -3.33 13.96
CA LEU A 418 -6.80 -3.24 14.02
C LEU A 418 -6.28 -2.57 15.31
N SER A 419 -6.97 -2.75 16.43
CA SER A 419 -6.64 -2.10 17.70
C SER A 419 -5.21 -2.37 18.18
N ASN A 420 -4.59 -3.50 17.80
CA ASN A 420 -3.19 -3.73 18.13
C ASN A 420 -2.24 -2.82 17.34
N PHE A 421 -2.56 -2.48 16.11
CA PHE A 421 -1.78 -1.48 15.37
C PHE A 421 -2.08 -0.06 15.85
N TYR A 422 -3.37 0.30 15.91
CA TYR A 422 -3.76 1.63 16.36
C TYR A 422 -3.38 1.89 17.82
N GLY A 423 -3.32 0.87 18.66
CA GLY A 423 -2.83 0.99 20.04
C GLY A 423 -1.38 1.45 20.14
N MET A 424 -0.52 1.07 19.19
CA MET A 424 0.84 1.57 19.14
C MET A 424 0.94 2.99 18.56
N ALA A 425 0.08 3.36 17.61
CA ALA A 425 0.21 4.59 16.82
C ALA A 425 -0.70 5.73 17.28
N MET A 426 -2.00 5.45 17.49
CA MET A 426 -3.02 6.49 17.72
C MET A 426 -2.79 7.33 18.97
N PRO A 427 -2.43 6.78 20.14
CA PRO A 427 -2.17 7.59 21.34
C PRO A 427 -1.06 8.62 21.15
N LEU A 428 -0.01 8.25 20.44
CA LEU A 428 1.10 9.14 20.12
C LEU A 428 0.70 10.18 19.08
N LEU A 429 -0.01 9.76 18.04
CA LEU A 429 -0.51 10.67 17.01
C LEU A 429 -1.40 11.75 17.63
N LYS A 430 -2.33 11.37 18.51
CA LYS A 430 -3.23 12.29 19.23
C LYS A 430 -2.52 13.23 20.19
N THR A 431 -1.30 12.93 20.60
CA THR A 431 -0.48 13.86 21.38
C THR A 431 0.43 14.74 20.51
N GLY A 432 0.29 14.70 19.19
CA GLY A 432 1.07 15.53 18.26
C GLY A 432 2.42 14.95 17.86
N VAL A 433 2.61 13.64 18.04
CA VAL A 433 3.79 12.93 17.53
C VAL A 433 3.50 12.44 16.11
N PRO A 434 4.24 12.88 15.09
CA PRO A 434 4.11 12.37 13.74
C PRO A 434 4.73 10.97 13.64
N VAL A 435 3.98 9.97 14.10
CA VAL A 435 4.41 8.58 14.17
C VAL A 435 4.80 8.08 12.79
N GLY A 436 6.04 7.57 12.67
CA GLY A 436 6.49 6.88 11.47
C GLY A 436 6.18 5.38 11.52
N ILE A 437 6.32 4.72 10.39
CA ILE A 437 6.11 3.28 10.27
C ILE A 437 7.39 2.63 9.74
N VAL A 438 7.74 1.45 10.25
CA VAL A 438 8.83 0.62 9.78
C VAL A 438 8.26 -0.72 9.34
N HIS A 439 8.58 -1.16 8.13
CA HIS A 439 8.15 -2.47 7.63
C HIS A 439 9.19 -3.54 7.93
N LEU A 440 8.75 -4.68 8.46
CA LEU A 440 9.59 -5.85 8.75
C LEU A 440 10.41 -6.27 7.52
N GLU A 441 9.77 -6.29 6.35
CA GLU A 441 10.35 -6.71 5.08
C GLU A 441 11.45 -5.75 4.58
N ASN A 442 11.45 -4.51 5.07
CA ASN A 442 12.41 -3.47 4.66
C ASN A 442 13.61 -3.33 5.60
N LEU A 443 13.67 -4.08 6.70
CA LEU A 443 14.75 -3.97 7.68
C LEU A 443 16.14 -4.29 7.12
N GLY A 444 16.22 -5.03 6.02
CA GLY A 444 17.47 -5.29 5.31
C GLY A 444 18.04 -4.10 4.54
N PHE A 445 17.28 -3.04 4.33
CA PHE A 445 17.78 -1.82 3.71
C PHE A 445 18.44 -0.91 4.77
N GLU A 446 19.64 -0.43 4.47
CA GLU A 446 20.45 0.40 5.39
C GLU A 446 19.69 1.60 5.99
N LYS A 447 18.76 2.16 5.22
CA LYS A 447 18.01 3.35 5.63
C LYS A 447 16.74 3.07 6.44
N ALA A 448 16.35 1.80 6.61
CA ALA A 448 15.06 1.45 7.23
C ALA A 448 14.90 1.96 8.67
N LEU A 449 15.96 1.91 9.46
CA LEU A 449 15.98 2.36 10.87
C LEU A 449 16.82 3.62 11.11
N LYS A 450 17.31 4.28 10.03
CA LYS A 450 18.31 5.35 10.15
C LYS A 450 17.89 6.49 11.08
N ASP A 451 16.64 6.94 10.99
CA ASP A 451 16.13 8.09 11.75
C ASP A 451 15.24 7.64 12.94
N THR A 452 15.25 6.34 13.28
CA THR A 452 14.46 5.77 14.37
C THR A 452 15.24 5.88 15.68
N LYS A 453 14.64 6.49 16.69
CA LYS A 453 15.14 6.56 18.09
C LYS A 453 14.45 5.55 18.98
N VAL A 454 13.12 5.42 18.81
CA VAL A 454 12.26 4.47 19.51
C VAL A 454 11.46 3.69 18.47
N LEU A 455 11.58 2.37 18.49
CA LEU A 455 10.77 1.46 17.70
C LEU A 455 9.78 0.74 18.62
N ILE A 456 8.50 0.83 18.31
CA ILE A 456 7.43 0.16 19.03
C ILE A 456 6.96 -1.01 18.19
N MET A 457 6.87 -2.19 18.78
CA MET A 457 6.46 -3.39 18.07
C MET A 457 5.63 -4.35 18.92
N THR A 458 4.91 -5.21 18.23
CA THR A 458 4.17 -6.35 18.79
C THR A 458 4.17 -7.53 17.84
N TYR A 459 4.03 -8.73 18.39
CA TYR A 459 3.66 -9.93 17.64
C TYR A 459 2.24 -10.45 18.01
N SER A 460 1.43 -9.58 18.60
CA SER A 460 0.02 -9.92 18.89
C SER A 460 -0.86 -9.95 17.64
N ASN A 461 -0.53 -9.22 16.58
CA ASN A 461 -1.35 -9.14 15.35
C ASN A 461 -0.64 -9.52 14.05
N MET A 462 0.63 -9.85 14.11
CA MET A 462 1.44 -10.27 12.96
C MET A 462 2.56 -11.18 13.41
N LYS A 463 3.20 -11.90 12.47
CA LYS A 463 4.40 -12.70 12.75
C LYS A 463 5.44 -12.44 11.65
N PRO A 464 6.74 -12.43 11.96
CA PRO A 464 7.78 -12.20 10.96
C PRO A 464 7.89 -13.37 9.98
N LEU A 465 8.02 -13.06 8.69
CA LEU A 465 8.11 -14.09 7.64
C LEU A 465 9.41 -14.90 7.71
N ASP A 466 10.48 -14.31 8.21
CA ASP A 466 11.76 -14.98 8.43
C ASP A 466 12.50 -14.41 9.66
N SER A 467 13.61 -15.06 10.03
CA SER A 467 14.43 -14.68 11.20
C SER A 467 15.33 -13.46 10.98
N LYS A 468 15.55 -13.02 9.74
CA LYS A 468 16.50 -11.96 9.41
C LYS A 468 16.11 -10.62 10.03
N ALA A 469 14.80 -10.35 10.06
CA ALA A 469 14.27 -9.15 10.69
C ALA A 469 14.75 -8.96 12.12
N HIS A 470 14.81 -10.05 12.89
CA HIS A 470 15.26 -10.02 14.29
C HIS A 470 16.74 -9.67 14.43
N ALA A 471 17.59 -10.14 13.50
CA ALA A 471 19.02 -9.79 13.52
C ALA A 471 19.21 -8.28 13.29
N TYR A 472 18.47 -7.68 12.35
CA TYR A 472 18.53 -6.24 12.09
C TYR A 472 18.05 -5.43 13.29
N ILE A 473 16.96 -5.83 13.94
CA ILE A 473 16.45 -5.16 15.15
C ILE A 473 17.48 -5.27 16.29
N ALA A 474 18.02 -6.46 16.55
CA ALA A 474 19.00 -6.68 17.62
C ALA A 474 20.27 -5.83 17.38
N GLU A 475 20.84 -5.81 16.19
CA GLU A 475 21.99 -4.98 15.87
C GLU A 475 21.70 -3.47 15.99
N TRP A 476 20.50 -3.03 15.61
CA TRP A 476 20.08 -1.64 15.79
C TRP A 476 19.97 -1.28 17.27
N VAL A 477 19.38 -2.13 18.11
CA VAL A 477 19.34 -1.91 19.57
C VAL A 477 20.76 -1.88 20.15
N LYS A 478 21.61 -2.84 19.76
CA LYS A 478 23.01 -2.89 20.20
C LYS A 478 23.78 -1.61 19.88
N ALA A 479 23.48 -0.99 18.75
CA ALA A 479 24.09 0.27 18.31
C ALA A 479 23.57 1.51 19.08
N GLY A 480 22.45 1.42 19.80
CA GLY A 480 21.88 2.50 20.62
C GLY A 480 20.40 2.83 20.36
N GLY A 481 19.73 2.06 19.51
CA GLY A 481 18.28 2.16 19.34
C GLY A 481 17.52 1.71 20.59
N ASN A 482 16.33 2.25 20.79
CA ASN A 482 15.47 1.87 21.91
C ASN A 482 14.23 1.13 21.39
N LEU A 483 14.02 -0.07 21.88
CA LEU A 483 12.90 -0.93 21.50
C LEU A 483 11.82 -0.96 22.59
N ILE A 484 10.57 -0.74 22.23
CA ILE A 484 9.42 -1.06 23.06
C ILE A 484 8.73 -2.28 22.45
N TYR A 485 8.69 -3.37 23.19
CA TYR A 485 7.91 -4.54 22.84
C TYR A 485 6.65 -4.60 23.71
N ALA A 486 5.48 -4.53 23.10
CA ALA A 486 4.19 -4.67 23.77
C ALA A 486 3.49 -5.94 23.30
N GLY A 487 3.13 -6.83 24.21
CA GLY A 487 2.45 -8.09 23.90
C GLY A 487 2.53 -9.11 25.01
N ARG A 488 1.49 -9.96 25.08
CA ARG A 488 1.42 -11.11 26.01
C ARG A 488 2.05 -12.36 25.41
N ASP A 489 2.06 -12.47 24.08
CA ASP A 489 2.54 -13.63 23.31
C ASP A 489 1.74 -14.90 23.62
N ASP A 490 0.45 -14.78 23.90
CA ASP A 490 -0.44 -15.87 24.30
C ASP A 490 -1.55 -16.18 23.27
N ASP A 491 -1.57 -15.48 22.15
CA ASP A 491 -2.52 -15.77 21.07
C ASP A 491 -2.22 -17.14 20.38
N PRO A 492 -3.22 -17.82 19.81
CA PRO A 492 -3.05 -19.16 19.25
C PRO A 492 -2.11 -19.23 18.04
N PHE A 493 -1.78 -18.09 17.42
CA PHE A 493 -0.88 -18.04 16.28
C PHE A 493 0.61 -18.00 16.68
N GLN A 494 0.94 -17.87 17.96
CA GLN A 494 2.32 -17.98 18.45
C GLN A 494 2.90 -19.38 18.19
N THR A 495 2.05 -20.41 18.20
CA THR A 495 2.44 -21.81 18.11
C THR A 495 2.25 -22.43 16.72
N VAL A 496 1.87 -21.66 15.69
CA VAL A 496 1.80 -22.16 14.31
C VAL A 496 3.17 -22.67 13.86
N SER A 497 3.19 -23.75 13.06
CA SER A 497 4.42 -24.41 12.63
C SER A 497 5.18 -23.56 11.60
N GLU A 498 6.05 -22.71 12.08
CA GLU A 498 6.85 -21.77 11.28
C GLU A 498 8.32 -21.79 11.70
N TRP A 499 9.15 -21.00 11.04
CA TRP A 499 10.59 -21.00 11.20
C TRP A 499 11.09 -20.85 12.66
N TRP A 500 10.33 -20.22 13.56
CA TRP A 500 10.76 -20.04 14.97
C TRP A 500 10.62 -21.30 15.82
N ASN A 501 9.78 -22.26 15.42
CA ASN A 501 9.56 -23.51 16.16
C ASN A 501 9.74 -24.77 15.29
N LYS A 502 10.41 -24.67 14.12
CA LYS A 502 10.60 -25.72 13.14
C LYS A 502 12.06 -25.75 12.67
N ASP A 503 12.44 -26.76 11.93
CA ASP A 503 13.75 -26.89 11.27
C ASP A 503 14.97 -26.68 12.20
N GLY A 504 14.85 -27.14 13.45
CA GLY A 504 15.89 -27.06 14.46
C GLY A 504 15.71 -25.90 15.46
N ASN A 505 14.77 -25.00 15.22
CA ASN A 505 14.35 -24.01 16.20
C ASN A 505 13.25 -24.57 17.12
N ASN A 506 13.21 -24.10 18.35
CA ASN A 506 12.25 -24.51 19.36
C ASN A 506 11.85 -23.35 20.29
N TYR A 507 11.52 -22.21 19.68
CA TYR A 507 11.03 -21.03 20.42
C TYR A 507 9.51 -21.13 20.58
N ALA A 508 9.00 -20.76 21.75
CA ALA A 508 7.56 -20.76 22.02
C ALA A 508 6.81 -19.67 21.22
N SER A 509 7.51 -18.58 20.90
CA SER A 509 6.99 -17.46 20.12
C SER A 509 8.11 -16.85 19.27
N PRO A 510 7.79 -16.08 18.21
CA PRO A 510 8.81 -15.33 17.47
C PRO A 510 9.51 -14.29 18.35
N SER A 511 8.84 -13.72 19.36
CA SER A 511 9.45 -12.78 20.30
C SER A 511 10.55 -13.42 21.14
N ASP A 512 10.42 -14.69 21.54
CA ASP A 512 11.46 -15.42 22.26
C ASP A 512 12.76 -15.53 21.44
N HIS A 513 12.65 -15.75 20.14
CA HIS A 513 13.83 -15.71 19.27
C HIS A 513 14.46 -14.30 19.22
N LEU A 514 13.64 -13.24 19.09
CA LEU A 514 14.15 -11.86 19.13
C LEU A 514 14.88 -11.57 20.43
N PHE A 515 14.28 -11.94 21.57
CA PHE A 515 14.85 -11.73 22.89
C PHE A 515 16.15 -12.53 23.09
N SER A 516 16.23 -13.75 22.58
CA SER A 516 17.44 -14.56 22.65
C SER A 516 18.65 -13.91 21.96
N LEU A 517 18.44 -13.17 20.85
CA LEU A 517 19.49 -12.41 20.16
C LEU A 517 19.98 -11.20 20.95
N MET A 518 19.25 -10.78 21.97
CA MET A 518 19.56 -9.64 22.84
C MET A 518 19.92 -10.06 24.27
N ASP A 519 20.28 -11.33 24.49
CA ASP A 519 20.63 -11.89 25.80
C ASP A 519 19.50 -11.75 26.85
N ILE A 520 18.26 -11.69 26.39
CA ILE A 520 17.06 -11.63 27.24
C ILE A 520 16.47 -13.04 27.32
N SER A 521 16.10 -13.49 28.53
CA SER A 521 15.50 -14.81 28.72
C SER A 521 14.17 -14.96 28.00
N SER A 522 13.78 -16.21 27.70
CA SER A 522 12.45 -16.54 27.19
C SER A 522 11.36 -16.05 28.13
N ALA A 523 10.22 -15.59 27.56
CA ALA A 523 9.08 -15.05 28.30
C ALA A 523 9.47 -14.03 29.39
N PRO A 524 10.21 -12.98 29.05
CA PRO A 524 10.72 -12.02 30.04
C PRO A 524 9.57 -11.27 30.73
N SER A 525 9.77 -10.88 31.98
CA SER A 525 8.82 -10.03 32.70
C SER A 525 8.77 -8.62 32.11
N ALA A 526 7.71 -7.86 32.40
CA ALA A 526 7.65 -6.45 32.11
C ALA A 526 8.83 -5.71 32.80
N GLY A 527 9.41 -4.74 32.10
CA GLY A 527 10.55 -3.96 32.62
C GLY A 527 11.57 -3.58 31.57
N ASP A 528 12.70 -3.05 32.02
CA ASP A 528 13.81 -2.57 31.20
C ASP A 528 14.97 -3.55 31.17
N TYR A 529 15.46 -3.78 29.95
CA TYR A 529 16.62 -4.62 29.65
C TYR A 529 17.64 -3.79 28.85
N LYS A 530 18.91 -3.99 29.14
CA LYS A 530 19.99 -3.33 28.39
C LYS A 530 20.60 -4.30 27.39
N PHE A 531 20.80 -3.82 26.18
CA PHE A 531 21.52 -4.57 25.16
C PHE A 531 22.46 -3.63 24.39
N GLY A 532 23.76 -3.83 24.51
CA GLY A 532 24.76 -2.92 23.95
C GLY A 532 24.59 -1.49 24.46
N LYS A 533 24.37 -0.54 23.57
CA LYS A 533 24.16 0.89 23.91
C LYS A 533 22.67 1.24 24.04
N GLY A 534 21.76 0.38 23.56
CA GLY A 534 20.33 0.60 23.57
C GLY A 534 19.62 -0.05 24.76
N LYS A 535 18.30 0.10 24.75
CA LYS A 535 17.40 -0.45 25.76
C LYS A 535 16.23 -1.16 25.10
N VAL A 536 15.70 -2.18 25.79
CA VAL A 536 14.46 -2.85 25.46
C VAL A 536 13.51 -2.68 26.62
N ARG A 537 12.39 -2.00 26.41
CA ARG A 537 11.27 -1.91 27.34
C ARG A 537 10.24 -2.96 26.95
N ILE A 538 9.87 -3.84 27.86
CA ILE A 538 8.85 -4.86 27.68
C ILE A 538 7.60 -4.48 28.46
N ILE A 539 6.47 -4.39 27.74
CA ILE A 539 5.13 -4.15 28.27
C ILE A 539 4.32 -5.42 28.03
N ARG A 540 3.88 -6.11 29.10
CA ARG A 540 3.10 -7.33 29.01
C ARG A 540 1.59 -7.05 28.95
N GLN A 541 1.25 -6.16 28.01
CA GLN A 541 -0.11 -5.84 27.56
C GLN A 541 -0.14 -5.89 26.04
N ASP A 542 -1.24 -6.33 25.46
CA ASP A 542 -1.42 -6.21 24.01
C ASP A 542 -1.75 -4.76 23.66
N PRO A 543 -1.21 -4.23 22.57
CA PRO A 543 -1.41 -2.81 22.22
C PRO A 543 -2.89 -2.41 22.09
N LYS A 544 -3.79 -3.33 21.78
CA LYS A 544 -5.23 -3.06 21.74
C LYS A 544 -5.76 -2.47 23.04
N GLU A 545 -5.19 -2.86 24.20
CA GLU A 545 -5.60 -2.36 25.52
C GLU A 545 -5.33 -0.87 25.67
N PHE A 546 -4.34 -0.32 24.94
CA PHE A 546 -4.00 1.11 24.96
C PHE A 546 -5.05 2.00 24.32
N VAL A 547 -5.95 1.45 23.51
CA VAL A 547 -7.00 2.22 22.81
C VAL A 547 -8.42 1.79 23.12
N LEU A 548 -8.61 0.53 23.55
CA LEU A 548 -9.94 0.01 23.92
C LEU A 548 -10.39 0.51 25.30
N GLU A 549 -9.46 0.93 26.15
CA GLU A 549 -9.74 1.42 27.49
C GLU A 549 -9.48 2.92 27.59
N LYS A 550 -10.27 3.58 28.42
CA LYS A 550 -10.04 4.99 28.74
C LYS A 550 -8.72 5.15 29.51
N ASN A 551 -7.84 6.06 29.05
CA ASN A 551 -6.49 6.28 29.56
C ASN A 551 -5.58 5.02 29.50
N GLY A 552 -5.92 4.01 28.71
CA GLY A 552 -5.15 2.77 28.58
C GLY A 552 -3.73 2.98 28.03
N ALA A 553 -3.49 4.10 27.35
CA ALA A 553 -2.22 4.38 26.70
C ALA A 553 -1.10 4.92 27.62
N GLU A 554 -1.37 5.22 28.90
CA GLU A 554 -0.37 5.79 29.80
C GLU A 554 0.94 4.99 29.85
N PRO A 555 0.95 3.64 29.97
CA PRO A 555 2.19 2.88 30.01
C PRO A 555 3.03 3.01 28.73
N LEU A 556 2.39 3.16 27.56
CA LEU A 556 3.09 3.35 26.29
C LEU A 556 3.69 4.76 26.20
N ILE A 557 2.92 5.79 26.55
CA ILE A 557 3.36 7.19 26.48
C ILE A 557 4.54 7.42 27.43
N ASP A 558 4.44 6.93 28.68
CA ASP A 558 5.52 7.02 29.67
C ASP A 558 6.80 6.33 29.17
N ALA A 559 6.66 5.13 28.60
CA ALA A 559 7.80 4.40 28.04
C ALA A 559 8.47 5.16 26.89
N VAL A 560 7.69 5.77 26.01
CA VAL A 560 8.21 6.58 24.89
C VAL A 560 8.92 7.83 25.42
N GLU A 561 8.32 8.57 26.36
CA GLU A 561 8.92 9.76 26.96
C GLU A 561 10.28 9.43 27.62
N GLU A 562 10.36 8.37 28.40
CA GLU A 562 11.61 7.95 29.04
C GLU A 562 12.69 7.55 28.02
N LEU A 563 12.31 6.81 26.98
CA LEU A 563 13.25 6.29 25.98
C LEU A 563 13.67 7.32 24.92
N CYS A 564 12.89 8.38 24.72
CA CYS A 564 13.28 9.53 23.90
C CYS A 564 14.30 10.44 24.57
N GLY A 565 14.59 10.24 25.86
CA GLY A 565 15.53 11.04 26.62
C GLY A 565 14.94 12.37 27.15
N GLY A 566 13.62 12.46 27.27
CA GLY A 566 12.89 13.62 27.78
C GLY A 566 11.45 13.66 27.30
N ASN A 567 10.74 14.73 27.63
CA ASN A 567 9.34 14.89 27.27
C ASN A 567 9.16 14.96 25.76
N ILE A 568 8.15 14.27 25.25
CA ILE A 568 7.67 14.48 23.90
C ILE A 568 6.94 15.84 23.83
N GLU A 569 7.04 16.50 22.68
CA GLU A 569 6.33 17.77 22.46
C GLU A 569 4.83 17.47 22.26
N LYS A 570 4.02 17.66 23.31
CA LYS A 570 2.58 17.44 23.28
C LYS A 570 1.87 18.61 22.61
N LYS A 571 1.18 18.33 21.50
CA LYS A 571 0.38 19.27 20.71
C LYS A 571 -0.90 18.58 20.24
N ASN A 572 -1.93 19.37 19.99
CA ASN A 572 -3.17 18.90 19.37
C ASN A 572 -3.26 19.25 17.88
N SER A 573 -2.11 19.47 17.23
CA SER A 573 -2.08 19.86 15.81
C SER A 573 -0.75 19.54 15.16
N PHE A 574 -0.80 19.31 13.85
CA PHE A 574 0.36 19.29 12.97
C PHE A 574 0.45 20.56 12.16
N LEU A 575 1.69 21.05 11.99
CA LEU A 575 2.03 22.17 11.13
C LEU A 575 3.21 21.81 10.25
N LEU A 576 3.16 22.22 8.98
CA LEU A 576 4.25 22.08 8.02
C LEU A 576 4.29 23.28 7.07
N GLU A 577 5.44 23.94 6.98
CA GLU A 577 5.70 24.93 5.92
C GLU A 577 6.24 24.23 4.67
N ARG A 578 5.62 24.52 3.52
CA ARG A 578 5.93 23.86 2.26
C ARG A 578 5.85 24.85 1.09
N GLY A 579 6.98 25.45 0.76
CA GLY A 579 7.03 26.56 -0.19
C GLY A 579 6.20 27.74 0.28
N MET A 580 5.16 28.10 -0.48
CA MET A 580 4.25 29.20 -0.10
C MET A 580 3.07 28.73 0.77
N TYR A 581 2.98 27.43 1.06
CA TYR A 581 1.85 26.85 1.79
C TYR A 581 2.20 26.64 3.26
N LEU A 582 1.25 26.96 4.14
CA LEU A 582 1.22 26.49 5.52
C LEU A 582 0.12 25.44 5.63
N LEU A 583 0.53 24.22 5.94
CA LEU A 583 -0.37 23.07 6.12
C LEU A 583 -0.62 22.88 7.61
N ALA A 584 -1.88 22.72 7.98
CA ALA A 584 -2.29 22.55 9.37
C ALA A 584 -3.37 21.48 9.48
N ALA A 585 -3.25 20.64 10.49
CA ALA A 585 -4.28 19.67 10.87
C ALA A 585 -4.47 19.71 12.39
N VAL A 586 -5.73 19.64 12.83
CA VAL A 586 -6.11 19.57 14.23
C VAL A 586 -6.41 18.11 14.59
N LEU A 587 -5.93 17.68 15.76
CA LEU A 587 -5.99 16.31 16.25
C LEU A 587 -7.02 16.12 17.38
N ASP A 588 -7.86 17.09 17.62
CA ASP A 588 -8.88 17.05 18.65
C ASP A 588 -9.95 15.98 18.36
N GLU A 589 -10.56 15.45 19.41
CA GLU A 589 -11.64 14.44 19.34
C GLU A 589 -13.04 15.07 19.16
N SER A 590 -13.15 16.33 18.86
CA SER A 590 -14.44 17.05 18.73
C SER A 590 -15.27 16.62 17.52
#